data_671839512d22fdd26ef7329c1dd67852
#
_entry.id   671839512d22fdd26ef7329c1dd67852
#
_cell.length_a   1.000
_cell.length_b   1.000
_cell.length_c   1.000
_cell.angle_alpha   90.00
_cell.angle_beta   90.00
_cell.angle_gamma   90.00
#
_symmetry.space_group_name_H-M   'P 1'
#
loop_
_entity.id
_entity.type
_entity.pdbx_description
1 polymer ?
#
loop_
_entity_poly.entity_id
_entity_poly.type
_entity_poly.pdbx_seq_one_letter_code
_entity_poly.pdbx_strand_id
1 'polypeptide(L)'
;MKVKNMTSRKGNKIANQFVIDDDNGNTFFQSYNSIICKVNFDGVFLDKTYWDYSATTAKYRREFLNEGVEDTRAKIKCGKYKLVDLNTGVSYEP
;
A
#
# COMPACT_ATOMS: atom_id res chain seq x y z
N MET A 1 -4.01 15.56 -6.75
CA MET A 1 -4.13 14.23 -6.14
C MET A 1 -5.29 13.47 -6.74
N LYS A 2 -5.09 12.23 -7.05
CA LYS A 2 -6.16 11.40 -7.60
C LYS A 2 -6.39 10.21 -6.71
N VAL A 3 -7.65 9.92 -6.40
CA VAL A 3 -8.02 8.78 -5.58
C VAL A 3 -9.03 7.96 -6.35
N LYS A 4 -8.78 6.66 -6.48
CA LYS A 4 -9.76 5.80 -7.13
C LYS A 4 -9.82 4.46 -6.41
N ASN A 5 -10.97 3.80 -6.47
CA ASN A 5 -11.12 2.47 -5.92
C ASN A 5 -10.36 1.47 -6.79
N MET A 6 -9.84 0.44 -6.16
CA MET A 6 -9.37 -0.72 -6.90
C MET A 6 -10.57 -1.39 -7.56
N THR A 7 -10.33 -2.13 -8.61
CA THR A 7 -11.41 -2.80 -9.34
C THR A 7 -11.15 -4.30 -9.40
N SER A 8 -12.24 -5.05 -9.46
CA SER A 8 -12.15 -6.49 -9.61
C SER A 8 -11.82 -6.84 -11.06
N ARG A 9 -11.59 -8.12 -11.33
CA ARG A 9 -11.36 -8.58 -12.70
C ARG A 9 -12.50 -8.25 -13.63
N LYS A 10 -13.72 -8.15 -13.09
CA LYS A 10 -14.89 -7.83 -13.89
C LYS A 10 -15.11 -6.34 -14.03
N GLY A 11 -14.22 -5.53 -13.50
CA GLY A 11 -14.33 -4.07 -13.59
C GLY A 11 -15.20 -3.42 -12.54
N ASN A 12 -15.65 -4.17 -11.55
CA ASN A 12 -16.47 -3.61 -10.48
C ASN A 12 -15.62 -2.94 -9.42
N LYS A 13 -16.07 -1.84 -8.87
CA LYS A 13 -15.37 -1.17 -7.79
C LYS A 13 -15.31 -2.06 -6.58
N ILE A 14 -14.16 -2.05 -5.91
CA ILE A 14 -13.99 -2.75 -4.65
C ILE A 14 -14.09 -1.72 -3.54
N ALA A 15 -15.04 -1.91 -2.65
CA ALA A 15 -15.26 -0.96 -1.57
C ALA A 15 -14.06 -0.88 -0.64
N ASN A 16 -13.74 0.32 -0.18
CA ASN A 16 -12.72 0.57 0.85
C ASN A 16 -11.28 0.20 0.48
N GLN A 17 -11.00 -0.06 -0.77
CA GLN A 17 -9.64 -0.33 -1.24
C GLN A 17 -9.31 0.73 -2.30
N PHE A 18 -8.34 1.58 -2.01
CA PHE A 18 -8.08 2.75 -2.83
C PHE A 18 -6.64 2.83 -3.29
N VAL A 19 -6.45 3.35 -4.49
CA VAL A 19 -5.12 3.73 -4.99
C VAL A 19 -5.11 5.25 -5.08
N ILE A 20 -4.10 5.86 -4.48
CA ILE A 20 -3.99 7.31 -4.38
C ILE A 20 -2.69 7.77 -5.06
N ASP A 21 -2.82 8.69 -6.00
CA ASP A 21 -1.66 9.30 -6.65
C ASP A 21 -1.58 10.74 -6.14
N ASP A 22 -0.48 11.11 -5.50
CA ASP A 22 -0.38 12.42 -4.86
C ASP A 22 0.20 13.51 -5.77
N ASP A 23 0.40 13.19 -7.04
CA ASP A 23 0.94 14.12 -8.04
C ASP A 23 2.40 14.51 -7.80
N ASN A 24 3.05 13.94 -6.79
CA ASN A 24 4.45 14.19 -6.50
C ASN A 24 5.31 12.93 -6.71
N GLY A 25 4.78 11.98 -7.46
CA GLY A 25 5.52 10.76 -7.75
C GLY A 25 5.29 9.64 -6.76
N ASN A 26 4.38 9.81 -5.81
CA ASN A 26 4.04 8.75 -4.85
C ASN A 26 2.70 8.14 -5.18
N THR A 27 2.63 6.83 -5.11
CA THR A 27 1.38 6.08 -5.25
C THR A 27 1.17 5.29 -3.98
N PHE A 28 -0.02 5.41 -3.40
CA PHE A 28 -0.33 4.75 -2.14
C PHE A 28 -1.43 3.73 -2.33
N PHE A 29 -1.38 2.66 -1.56
CA PHE A 29 -2.53 1.77 -1.40
C PHE A 29 -3.10 2.01 0.00
N GLN A 30 -4.39 2.34 0.07
CA GLN A 30 -5.11 2.53 1.32
C GLN A 30 -6.19 1.46 1.44
N SER A 31 -6.25 0.79 2.57
CA SER A 31 -7.30 -0.18 2.89
C SER A 31 -8.08 0.38 4.05
N TYR A 32 -9.36 0.61 3.83
CA TYR A 32 -10.23 1.28 4.79
C TYR A 32 -9.64 2.65 5.16
N ASN A 33 -9.24 2.85 6.39
CA ASN A 33 -8.73 4.13 6.84
C ASN A 33 -7.22 4.15 7.03
N SER A 34 -6.52 3.11 6.59
CA SER A 34 -5.07 2.99 6.84
C SER A 34 -4.29 2.92 5.54
N ILE A 35 -3.19 3.65 5.50
CA ILE A 35 -2.25 3.54 4.38
C ILE A 35 -1.40 2.30 4.58
N ILE A 36 -1.36 1.44 3.60
CA ILE A 36 -0.68 0.15 3.68
C ILE A 36 0.68 0.19 3.00
N CYS A 37 0.74 0.79 1.81
CA CYS A 37 1.96 0.83 1.01
C CYS A 37 2.14 2.19 0.37
N LYS A 38 3.40 2.54 0.12
CA LYS A 38 3.75 3.70 -0.70
C LYS A 38 4.81 3.27 -1.70
N VAL A 39 4.63 3.63 -2.96
CA VAL A 39 5.60 3.33 -4.01
C VAL A 39 6.02 4.63 -4.66
N ASN A 40 7.32 4.83 -4.83
CA ASN A 40 7.86 5.94 -5.59
C ASN A 40 9.18 5.50 -6.22
N PHE A 41 9.93 6.43 -6.83
CA PHE A 41 11.16 6.02 -7.48
C PHE A 41 12.25 5.60 -6.50
N ASP A 42 12.10 5.89 -5.22
CA ASP A 42 13.04 5.40 -4.21
C ASP A 42 12.73 3.97 -3.80
N GLY A 43 11.60 3.44 -4.18
CA GLY A 43 11.25 2.06 -3.89
C GLY A 43 9.88 1.88 -3.27
N VAL A 44 9.74 0.82 -2.50
CA VAL A 44 8.47 0.44 -1.89
C VAL A 44 8.61 0.53 -0.38
N PHE A 45 7.63 1.18 0.23
CA PHE A 45 7.58 1.38 1.67
C PHE A 45 6.26 0.77 2.15
N LEU A 46 6.32 -0.02 3.22
CA LEU A 46 5.13 -0.66 3.79
C LEU A 46 4.93 -0.13 5.19
N ASP A 47 3.67 0.02 5.58
CA ASP A 47 3.39 0.47 6.93
C ASP A 47 3.71 -0.64 7.93
N LYS A 48 4.54 -0.35 8.90
CA LYS A 48 5.04 -1.36 9.84
C LYS A 48 3.94 -2.00 10.67
N THR A 49 2.82 -1.32 10.88
CA THR A 49 1.72 -1.84 11.68
C THR A 49 0.68 -2.55 10.82
N TYR A 50 0.38 -1.99 9.64
CA TYR A 50 -0.78 -2.44 8.88
C TYR A 50 -0.47 -3.25 7.63
N TRP A 51 0.78 -3.43 7.26
CA TRP A 51 1.10 -4.06 5.97
C TRP A 51 0.55 -5.49 5.83
N ASP A 52 0.37 -6.19 6.93
CA ASP A 52 -0.07 -7.58 6.88
C ASP A 52 -1.05 -7.87 8.05
N TYR A 53 -1.94 -6.93 8.37
CA TYR A 53 -2.73 -7.09 9.57
C TYR A 53 -4.07 -7.80 9.36
N SER A 54 -4.52 -7.96 8.14
CA SER A 54 -5.77 -8.69 7.89
C SER A 54 -5.73 -9.40 6.55
N ALA A 55 -6.58 -10.40 6.39
CA ALA A 55 -6.65 -11.16 5.14
C ALA A 55 -7.13 -10.28 3.98
N THR A 56 -8.08 -9.40 4.23
CA THR A 56 -8.58 -8.49 3.20
C THR A 56 -7.49 -7.54 2.73
N THR A 57 -6.77 -6.92 3.66
CA THR A 57 -5.67 -6.04 3.32
C THR A 57 -4.59 -6.79 2.55
N ALA A 58 -4.25 -8.01 2.97
CA ALA A 58 -3.24 -8.81 2.31
C ALA A 58 -3.62 -9.15 0.88
N LYS A 59 -4.89 -9.46 0.65
CA LYS A 59 -5.37 -9.79 -0.69
C LYS A 59 -5.13 -8.62 -1.65
N TYR A 60 -5.52 -7.41 -1.26
CA TYR A 60 -5.43 -6.27 -2.16
C TYR A 60 -4.00 -5.69 -2.19
N ARG A 61 -3.22 -5.85 -1.14
CA ARG A 61 -1.80 -5.53 -1.19
C ARG A 61 -1.10 -6.38 -2.23
N ARG A 62 -1.42 -7.67 -2.31
CA ARG A 62 -0.82 -8.53 -3.33
C ARG A 62 -1.17 -8.05 -4.74
N GLU A 63 -2.40 -7.59 -4.92
CA GLU A 63 -2.78 -7.06 -6.22
C GLU A 63 -2.08 -5.73 -6.51
N PHE A 64 -1.97 -4.87 -5.52
CA PHE A 64 -1.31 -3.58 -5.70
C PHE A 64 0.18 -3.76 -6.03
N LEU A 65 0.88 -4.64 -5.32
CA LEU A 65 2.30 -4.87 -5.54
C LEU A 65 2.58 -5.91 -6.62
N ASN A 66 1.55 -6.65 -7.04
CA ASN A 66 1.65 -7.72 -8.03
C ASN A 66 2.65 -8.78 -7.60
N GLU A 67 2.57 -9.23 -6.36
CA GLU A 67 3.45 -10.27 -5.84
C GLU A 67 2.82 -10.94 -4.62
N GLY A 68 3.26 -12.15 -4.31
CA GLY A 68 2.75 -12.90 -3.15
C GLY A 68 3.40 -12.46 -1.85
N VAL A 69 2.83 -12.89 -0.72
CA VAL A 69 3.29 -12.48 0.61
C VAL A 69 4.70 -12.96 0.90
N GLU A 70 5.08 -14.12 0.37
CA GLU A 70 6.42 -14.63 0.64
C GLU A 70 7.49 -13.79 -0.05
N ASP A 71 7.21 -13.34 -1.27
CA ASP A 71 8.12 -12.44 -1.97
C ASP A 71 8.21 -11.10 -1.24
N THR A 72 7.09 -10.60 -0.75
CA THR A 72 7.07 -9.36 0.01
C THR A 72 7.89 -9.49 1.29
N ARG A 73 7.73 -10.59 2.02
CA ARG A 73 8.51 -10.82 3.24
C ARG A 73 10.00 -10.92 2.96
N ALA A 74 10.37 -11.60 1.87
CA ALA A 74 11.77 -11.72 1.50
C ALA A 74 12.37 -10.35 1.19
N LYS A 75 11.62 -9.49 0.52
CA LYS A 75 12.09 -8.14 0.18
C LYS A 75 12.20 -7.25 1.40
N ILE A 76 11.33 -7.42 2.39
CA ILE A 76 11.47 -6.72 3.66
C ILE A 76 12.73 -7.20 4.37
N LYS A 77 12.93 -8.50 4.41
CA LYS A 77 14.06 -9.06 5.14
C LYS A 77 15.39 -8.64 4.56
N CYS A 78 15.49 -8.54 3.25
CA CYS A 78 16.75 -8.16 2.62
C CYS A 78 16.92 -6.64 2.50
N GLY A 79 15.95 -5.87 2.96
CA GLY A 79 16.05 -4.40 2.94
C GLY A 79 15.58 -3.74 1.65
N LYS A 80 15.09 -4.50 0.69
CA LYS A 80 14.61 -3.92 -0.55
C LYS A 80 13.33 -3.15 -0.33
N TYR A 81 12.44 -3.65 0.52
CA TYR A 81 11.26 -2.93 0.96
C TYR A 81 11.48 -2.46 2.39
N LYS A 82 11.03 -1.28 2.72
CA LYS A 82 11.25 -0.71 4.04
C LYS A 82 9.95 -0.63 4.81
N LEU A 83 10.01 -0.97 6.10
CA LEU A 83 8.87 -0.81 7.00
C LEU A 83 8.99 0.54 7.68
N VAL A 84 7.97 1.37 7.52
CA VAL A 84 7.96 2.71 8.07
C VAL A 84 6.56 3.01 8.61
N ASP A 85 6.37 4.14 9.23
CA ASP A 85 5.06 4.54 9.70
C ASP A 85 4.45 5.46 8.63
N LEU A 86 3.43 4.98 7.95
CA LEU A 86 2.77 5.73 6.89
C LEU A 86 1.49 6.41 7.38
N ASN A 87 1.05 6.14 8.60
CA ASN A 87 -0.24 6.60 9.08
C ASN A 87 -0.18 7.67 10.17
N THR A 88 0.93 7.77 10.89
CA THR A 88 1.00 8.78 11.91
C THR A 88 2.08 9.75 11.52
N GLY A 89 3.01 9.83 12.08
CA GLY A 89 4.05 10.69 11.83
C GLY A 89 4.08 11.55 10.62
N VAL A 90 3.47 11.02 9.62
CA VAL A 90 3.65 11.72 8.49
C VAL A 90 2.81 12.83 8.45
N SER A 91 1.69 12.55 8.90
CA SER A 91 0.79 13.36 8.52
C SER A 91 0.93 14.65 9.00
N TYR A 92 1.47 14.84 9.81
CA TYR A 92 1.21 15.95 10.28
C TYR A 92 2.16 16.80 10.43
N GLU A 93 2.97 16.47 9.94
CA GLU A 93 3.84 17.16 10.15
C GLU A 93 3.80 18.04 9.45
N PRO A 94 3.38 18.84 9.54
CA PRO A 94 3.43 19.94 8.80
C PRO A 94 4.55 20.68 9.08
#